data_e8f37fe2cefa09ceb2edea0674aa9c0f
#
_entry.id   e8f37fe2cefa09ceb2edea0674aa9c0f
#
_cell.length_a   1.000
_cell.length_b   1.000
_cell.length_c   1.000
_cell.angle_alpha   90.00
_cell.angle_beta   90.00
_cell.angle_gamma   90.00
#
_symmetry.space_group_name_H-M   'P 1'
#
loop_
_entity.id
_entity.type
_entity.pdbx_description
1 polymer ?
#
loop_
_entity_poly.entity_id
_entity_poly.type
_entity_poly.pdbx_seq_one_letter_code
_entity_poly.pdbx_strand_id
1 'polypeptide(L)'
;LKTGLPVLSVGMDSFETVSRLSQMSNEIPSDDIERAEQVTRFVSSHIDLDWLKAHSALTYATRLSPSAFRHELVQRALSHKKRIVLPEGAEPRTVQAAAICQSRGIAHCILLAKPEEVEAVAKARAITLPPDLEIIDPNLIHHQYISAMVERRKGKLTEPMAEAQLQDTVVLGTMMLALGEVDGLVSGAVHTTANTVRPRSE
;
A
#
# COMPACT_ATOMS: atom_id res chain seq x y z
N LEU A 1 41.42 2.72 8.99
CA LEU A 1 40.37 1.95 8.26
C LEU A 1 39.82 2.83 7.17
N LYS A 2 40.24 2.58 5.89
CA LYS A 2 39.87 3.41 4.72
C LYS A 2 38.53 2.99 4.04
N THR A 3 37.80 2.06 4.64
CA THR A 3 36.61 1.47 4.00
C THR A 3 35.29 2.20 4.33
N GLY A 4 35.27 3.14 5.27
CA GLY A 4 34.04 3.82 5.71
C GLY A 4 33.01 2.92 6.39
N LEU A 5 33.34 1.65 6.64
CA LEU A 5 32.44 0.71 7.32
C LEU A 5 32.59 0.86 8.85
N PRO A 6 31.49 0.84 9.61
CA PRO A 6 31.56 0.84 11.05
C PRO A 6 32.18 -0.48 11.54
N VAL A 7 33.13 -0.39 12.42
CA VAL A 7 33.86 -1.52 13.01
C VAL A 7 33.66 -1.50 14.51
N LEU A 8 33.09 -2.57 15.04
CA LEU A 8 33.01 -2.81 16.49
C LEU A 8 34.26 -3.58 16.95
N SER A 9 34.98 -3.02 17.90
CA SER A 9 36.10 -3.70 18.57
C SER A 9 35.57 -4.47 19.77
N VAL A 10 35.86 -5.75 19.82
CA VAL A 10 35.51 -6.62 20.96
C VAL A 10 36.80 -6.94 21.74
N GLY A 11 36.71 -7.01 23.08
CA GLY A 11 37.82 -7.30 23.97
C GLY A 11 38.23 -8.78 24.01
N MET A 12 37.90 -9.56 22.98
CA MET A 12 38.19 -10.99 22.84
C MET A 12 39.12 -11.22 21.65
N ASP A 13 39.90 -12.30 21.69
CA ASP A 13 40.69 -12.68 20.52
C ASP A 13 39.79 -13.22 19.38
N SER A 14 40.38 -13.35 18.19
CA SER A 14 39.63 -13.75 17.00
C SER A 14 39.01 -15.15 17.09
N PHE A 15 39.74 -16.09 17.74
CA PHE A 15 39.26 -17.47 17.90
C PHE A 15 38.08 -17.54 18.88
N GLU A 16 38.20 -16.87 20.03
CA GLU A 16 37.14 -16.79 21.03
C GLU A 16 35.87 -16.12 20.44
N THR A 17 36.06 -15.02 19.69
CA THR A 17 34.98 -14.32 19.02
C THR A 17 34.24 -15.21 18.03
N VAL A 18 34.96 -15.90 17.14
CA VAL A 18 34.36 -16.81 16.14
C VAL A 18 33.70 -18.00 16.82
N SER A 19 34.35 -18.58 17.86
CA SER A 19 33.78 -19.71 18.61
C SER A 19 32.46 -19.34 19.26
N ARG A 20 32.37 -18.17 19.89
CA ARG A 20 31.11 -17.69 20.49
C ARG A 20 30.04 -17.40 19.46
N LEU A 21 30.40 -16.73 18.37
CA LEU A 21 29.48 -16.44 17.27
C LEU A 21 28.92 -17.73 16.64
N SER A 22 29.75 -18.77 16.46
CA SER A 22 29.30 -20.03 15.88
C SER A 22 28.35 -20.83 16.78
N GLN A 23 28.36 -20.57 18.09
CA GLN A 23 27.47 -21.20 19.06
C GLN A 23 26.15 -20.43 19.27
N MET A 24 26.06 -19.22 18.73
CA MET A 24 24.85 -18.41 18.84
C MET A 24 23.83 -18.83 17.79
N SER A 25 22.61 -19.04 18.18
CA SER A 25 21.48 -19.15 17.23
C SER A 25 21.27 -17.80 16.58
N ASN A 26 21.44 -17.74 15.26
CA ASN A 26 21.27 -16.53 14.46
C ASN A 26 19.80 -16.20 14.17
N GLU A 27 18.90 -17.12 14.52
CA GLU A 27 17.48 -16.99 14.23
C GLU A 27 16.70 -16.63 15.50
N ILE A 28 15.97 -15.54 15.41
CA ILE A 28 14.93 -15.20 16.39
C ILE A 28 13.63 -15.53 15.68
N PRO A 29 12.84 -16.50 16.16
CA PRO A 29 11.54 -16.80 15.62
C PRO A 29 10.68 -15.53 15.57
N SER A 30 9.87 -15.37 14.53
CA SER A 30 9.07 -14.14 14.33
C SER A 30 7.99 -13.93 15.39
N ASP A 31 7.65 -14.97 16.12
CA ASP A 31 6.69 -15.00 17.23
C ASP A 31 7.35 -14.84 18.64
N ASP A 32 8.68 -14.90 18.71
CA ASP A 32 9.43 -14.68 19.95
C ASP A 32 9.73 -13.19 20.17
N ILE A 33 8.67 -12.44 20.45
CA ILE A 33 8.73 -10.99 20.66
C ILE A 33 9.59 -10.64 21.87
N GLU A 34 9.50 -11.43 22.93
CA GLU A 34 10.25 -11.18 24.17
C GLU A 34 11.76 -11.26 23.93
N ARG A 35 12.22 -12.29 23.22
CA ARG A 35 13.63 -12.44 22.86
C ARG A 35 14.11 -11.33 21.94
N ALA A 36 13.29 -10.93 20.95
CA ALA A 36 13.60 -9.81 20.07
C ALA A 36 13.78 -8.50 20.84
N GLU A 37 12.90 -8.23 21.81
CA GLU A 37 13.01 -7.04 22.66
C GLU A 37 14.23 -7.10 23.61
N GLN A 38 14.55 -8.26 24.17
CA GLN A 38 15.73 -8.43 25.01
C GLN A 38 17.01 -8.18 24.23
N VAL A 39 17.12 -8.76 23.04
CA VAL A 39 18.27 -8.56 22.15
C VAL A 39 18.38 -7.09 21.72
N THR A 40 17.26 -6.46 21.36
CA THR A 40 17.23 -5.05 21.00
C THR A 40 17.71 -4.16 22.16
N ARG A 41 17.22 -4.38 23.36
CA ARG A 41 17.65 -3.64 24.56
C ARG A 41 19.12 -3.86 24.88
N PHE A 42 19.60 -5.11 24.79
CA PHE A 42 20.99 -5.43 25.02
C PHE A 42 21.90 -4.72 24.00
N VAL A 43 21.62 -4.86 22.72
CA VAL A 43 22.40 -4.21 21.67
C VAL A 43 22.38 -2.68 21.82
N SER A 44 21.21 -2.10 22.08
CA SER A 44 21.08 -0.64 22.25
C SER A 44 21.88 -0.10 23.42
N SER A 45 22.00 -0.87 24.53
CA SER A 45 22.78 -0.46 25.68
C SER A 45 24.29 -0.50 25.47
N HIS A 46 24.77 -1.20 24.43
CA HIS A 46 26.17 -1.33 24.08
C HIS A 46 26.58 -0.49 22.85
N ILE A 47 25.63 0.22 22.24
CA ILE A 47 25.93 1.13 21.15
C ILE A 47 26.20 2.53 21.70
N ASP A 48 27.36 3.08 21.36
CA ASP A 48 27.66 4.50 21.57
C ASP A 48 26.86 5.31 20.54
N LEU A 49 25.80 5.96 21.01
CA LEU A 49 24.91 6.75 20.16
C LEU A 49 25.60 7.96 19.55
N ASP A 50 26.57 8.56 20.23
CA ASP A 50 27.28 9.73 19.72
C ASP A 50 28.28 9.32 18.64
N TRP A 51 28.95 8.20 18.83
CA TRP A 51 29.76 7.57 17.79
C TRP A 51 28.90 7.21 16.57
N LEU A 52 27.75 6.58 16.78
CA LEU A 52 26.83 6.19 15.70
C LEU A 52 26.34 7.41 14.93
N LYS A 53 25.92 8.47 15.61
CA LYS A 53 25.49 9.73 14.98
C LYS A 53 26.59 10.37 14.17
N ALA A 54 27.81 10.45 14.72
CA ALA A 54 28.97 11.02 14.02
C ALA A 54 29.34 10.26 12.75
N HIS A 55 29.18 8.93 12.76
CA HIS A 55 29.52 8.07 11.62
C HIS A 55 28.36 7.84 10.64
N SER A 56 27.10 7.96 11.08
CA SER A 56 25.92 7.91 10.22
C SER A 56 25.64 9.25 9.50
N ALA A 57 26.24 10.35 9.96
CA ALA A 57 26.15 11.67 9.33
C ALA A 57 26.97 11.79 8.02
N LEU A 58 27.66 10.73 7.59
CA LEU A 58 28.29 10.67 6.28
C LEU A 58 27.18 10.68 5.21
N THR A 59 26.96 11.84 4.62
CA THR A 59 26.05 12.09 3.50
C THR A 59 26.55 11.38 2.24
N TYR A 60 26.38 10.08 2.20
CA TYR A 60 26.34 9.40 0.90
C TYR A 60 24.98 9.69 0.28
N ALA A 61 24.96 10.01 -1.01
CA ALA A 61 23.73 9.99 -1.78
C ALA A 61 23.15 8.57 -1.68
N THR A 62 22.30 8.34 -0.69
CA THR A 62 21.74 7.02 -0.39
C THR A 62 20.80 6.66 -1.53
N ARG A 63 21.26 5.78 -2.43
CA ARG A 63 20.35 5.09 -3.31
C ARG A 63 19.48 4.18 -2.44
N LEU A 64 18.21 4.53 -2.31
CA LEU A 64 17.26 3.71 -1.59
C LEU A 64 17.22 2.32 -2.23
N SER A 65 17.45 1.28 -1.44
CA SER A 65 17.17 -0.08 -1.91
C SER A 65 15.66 -0.22 -2.21
N PRO A 66 15.24 -1.16 -3.06
CA PRO A 66 13.81 -1.36 -3.35
C PRO A 66 12.95 -1.58 -2.10
N SER A 67 13.50 -2.26 -1.09
CA SER A 67 12.82 -2.48 0.19
C SER A 67 12.71 -1.20 1.02
N ALA A 68 13.76 -0.39 1.10
CA ALA A 68 13.75 0.89 1.80
C ALA A 68 12.80 1.89 1.12
N PHE A 69 12.80 1.94 -0.21
CA PHE A 69 11.87 2.76 -0.98
C PHE A 69 10.41 2.36 -0.72
N ARG A 70 10.12 1.06 -0.75
CA ARG A 70 8.76 0.55 -0.42
C ARG A 70 8.35 0.93 1.00
N HIS A 71 9.25 0.78 1.96
CA HIS A 71 9.00 1.18 3.34
C HIS A 71 8.66 2.67 3.44
N GLU A 72 9.45 3.53 2.81
CA GLU A 72 9.20 4.98 2.80
C GLU A 72 7.84 5.33 2.18
N LEU A 73 7.48 4.68 1.05
CA LEU A 73 6.16 4.87 0.44
C LEU A 73 5.01 4.49 1.39
N VAL A 74 5.14 3.36 2.09
CA VAL A 74 4.15 2.93 3.07
C VAL A 74 4.03 3.94 4.22
N GLN A 75 5.16 4.42 4.77
CA GLN A 75 5.15 5.41 5.84
C GLN A 75 4.49 6.74 5.40
N ARG A 76 4.76 7.19 4.19
CA ARG A 76 4.09 8.36 3.61
C ARG A 76 2.59 8.14 3.44
N ALA A 77 2.18 6.96 2.98
CA ALA A 77 0.77 6.62 2.80
C ALA A 77 0.03 6.60 4.14
N LEU A 78 0.61 5.98 5.18
CA LEU A 78 0.06 5.92 6.53
C LEU A 78 -0.21 7.31 7.13
N SER A 79 0.61 8.32 6.81
CA SER A 79 0.44 9.68 7.32
C SER A 79 -0.68 10.48 6.64
N HIS A 80 -1.17 10.05 5.48
CA HIS A 80 -2.13 10.82 4.68
C HIS A 80 -3.54 10.21 4.60
N LYS A 81 -3.70 8.92 4.92
CA LYS A 81 -4.99 8.19 4.95
C LYS A 81 -5.90 8.49 3.77
N LYS A 82 -5.37 8.34 2.55
CA LYS A 82 -6.08 8.65 1.32
C LYS A 82 -7.18 7.64 0.99
N ARG A 83 -8.27 8.12 0.39
CA ARG A 83 -9.38 7.33 -0.13
C ARG A 83 -9.07 6.91 -1.56
N ILE A 84 -9.00 5.62 -1.82
CA ILE A 84 -8.64 5.07 -3.14
C ILE A 84 -9.77 4.19 -3.65
N VAL A 85 -10.34 4.56 -4.79
CA VAL A 85 -11.35 3.74 -5.46
C VAL A 85 -10.70 2.71 -6.39
N LEU A 86 -11.22 1.50 -6.34
CA LEU A 86 -10.78 0.32 -7.09
C LEU A 86 -11.95 -0.16 -7.95
N PRO A 87 -12.03 0.27 -9.23
CA PRO A 87 -13.17 -0.01 -10.11
C PRO A 87 -13.41 -1.50 -10.40
N GLU A 88 -12.33 -2.30 -10.39
CA GLU A 88 -12.38 -3.74 -10.62
C GLU A 88 -12.57 -4.48 -9.29
N GLY A 89 -13.59 -4.08 -8.52
CA GLY A 89 -13.78 -4.42 -7.12
C GLY A 89 -14.02 -5.90 -6.81
N ALA A 90 -14.45 -6.71 -7.78
CA ALA A 90 -14.64 -8.16 -7.63
C ALA A 90 -13.46 -8.98 -8.18
N GLU A 91 -12.40 -8.35 -8.71
CA GLU A 91 -11.22 -9.07 -9.18
C GLU A 91 -10.40 -9.58 -7.99
N PRO A 92 -10.01 -10.88 -7.95
CA PRO A 92 -9.38 -11.49 -6.76
C PRO A 92 -8.13 -10.78 -6.25
N ARG A 93 -7.25 -10.28 -7.14
CA ARG A 93 -6.04 -9.54 -6.75
C ARG A 93 -6.38 -8.18 -6.17
N THR A 94 -7.41 -7.53 -6.69
CA THR A 94 -7.93 -6.25 -6.22
C THR A 94 -8.53 -6.40 -4.82
N VAL A 95 -9.36 -7.42 -4.60
CA VAL A 95 -9.92 -7.73 -3.27
C VAL A 95 -8.83 -8.00 -2.25
N GLN A 96 -7.83 -8.80 -2.62
CA GLN A 96 -6.70 -9.10 -1.74
C GLN A 96 -5.88 -7.84 -1.42
N ALA A 97 -5.59 -7.03 -2.43
CA ALA A 97 -4.83 -5.79 -2.24
C ALA A 97 -5.59 -4.79 -1.36
N ALA A 98 -6.89 -4.63 -1.59
CA ALA A 98 -7.75 -3.77 -0.77
C ALA A 98 -7.77 -4.22 0.70
N ALA A 99 -7.95 -5.52 0.95
CA ALA A 99 -7.95 -6.07 2.31
C ALA A 99 -6.62 -5.82 3.03
N ILE A 100 -5.48 -6.00 2.33
CA ILE A 100 -4.15 -5.73 2.90
C ILE A 100 -3.93 -4.24 3.16
N CYS A 101 -4.26 -3.37 2.19
CA CYS A 101 -4.07 -1.93 2.33
C CYS A 101 -4.94 -1.34 3.44
N GLN A 102 -6.20 -1.77 3.51
CA GLN A 102 -7.14 -1.34 4.55
C GLN A 102 -6.68 -1.80 5.93
N SER A 103 -6.38 -3.10 6.13
CA SER A 103 -5.95 -3.64 7.41
C SER A 103 -4.64 -3.05 7.93
N ARG A 104 -3.76 -2.62 7.02
CA ARG A 104 -2.50 -1.94 7.36
C ARG A 104 -2.62 -0.43 7.47
N GLY A 105 -3.80 0.15 7.22
CA GLY A 105 -4.03 1.59 7.24
C GLY A 105 -3.30 2.37 6.14
N ILE A 106 -2.84 1.68 5.08
CA ILE A 106 -2.11 2.31 3.96
C ILE A 106 -3.02 3.22 3.15
N ALA A 107 -4.27 2.79 2.93
CA ALA A 107 -5.29 3.57 2.25
C ALA A 107 -6.67 3.15 2.76
N HIS A 108 -7.63 4.05 2.65
CA HIS A 108 -9.05 3.71 2.77
C HIS A 108 -9.53 3.27 1.39
N CYS A 109 -9.70 1.94 1.22
CA CYS A 109 -10.04 1.35 -0.06
C CYS A 109 -11.56 1.27 -0.26
N ILE A 110 -12.00 1.59 -1.48
CA ILE A 110 -13.39 1.53 -1.91
C ILE A 110 -13.47 0.59 -3.11
N LEU A 111 -14.16 -0.54 -2.98
CA LEU A 111 -14.38 -1.50 -4.06
C LEU A 111 -15.68 -1.18 -4.79
N LEU A 112 -15.63 -0.97 -6.10
CA LEU A 112 -16.83 -0.86 -6.94
C LEU A 112 -17.22 -2.26 -7.45
N ALA A 113 -18.10 -2.92 -6.71
CA ALA A 113 -18.62 -4.25 -7.04
C ALA A 113 -19.86 -4.54 -6.19
N LYS A 114 -20.60 -5.56 -6.55
CA LYS A 114 -21.67 -6.08 -5.69
C LYS A 114 -21.04 -6.75 -4.46
N PRO A 115 -21.58 -6.50 -3.25
CA PRO A 115 -21.05 -7.11 -2.03
C PRO A 115 -20.95 -8.62 -2.11
N GLU A 116 -21.94 -9.30 -2.69
CA GLU A 116 -21.98 -10.75 -2.82
C GLU A 116 -20.83 -11.29 -3.70
N GLU A 117 -20.42 -10.54 -4.72
CA GLU A 117 -19.31 -10.92 -5.60
C GLU A 117 -17.98 -10.82 -4.84
N VAL A 118 -17.80 -9.77 -4.05
CA VAL A 118 -16.59 -9.57 -3.22
C VAL A 118 -16.52 -10.64 -2.14
N GLU A 119 -17.61 -10.95 -1.46
CA GLU A 119 -17.70 -12.00 -0.44
C GLU A 119 -17.39 -13.38 -1.04
N ALA A 120 -17.94 -13.69 -2.21
CA ALA A 120 -17.67 -14.95 -2.91
C ALA A 120 -16.18 -15.10 -3.24
N VAL A 121 -15.54 -14.04 -3.72
CA VAL A 121 -14.10 -14.01 -4.00
C VAL A 121 -13.29 -14.16 -2.71
N ALA A 122 -13.64 -13.44 -1.66
CA ALA A 122 -12.98 -13.50 -0.37
C ALA A 122 -13.04 -14.92 0.22
N LYS A 123 -14.19 -15.56 0.17
CA LYS A 123 -14.38 -16.95 0.61
C LYS A 123 -13.55 -17.93 -0.23
N ALA A 124 -13.59 -17.80 -1.56
CA ALA A 124 -12.86 -18.69 -2.48
C ALA A 124 -11.33 -18.59 -2.32
N ARG A 125 -10.83 -17.43 -1.89
CA ARG A 125 -9.40 -17.14 -1.74
C ARG A 125 -8.92 -17.12 -0.28
N ALA A 126 -9.81 -17.45 0.68
CA ALA A 126 -9.53 -17.36 2.12
C ALA A 126 -9.00 -15.97 2.54
N ILE A 127 -9.57 -14.91 1.96
CA ILE A 127 -9.24 -13.51 2.29
C ILE A 127 -10.17 -13.06 3.41
N THR A 128 -9.60 -12.56 4.51
CA THR A 128 -10.37 -11.90 5.57
C THR A 128 -10.61 -10.45 5.18
N LEU A 129 -11.86 -10.08 4.97
CA LEU A 129 -12.24 -8.70 4.67
C LEU A 129 -12.25 -7.88 5.97
N PRO A 130 -11.56 -6.73 6.02
CA PRO A 130 -11.68 -5.80 7.14
C PRO A 130 -13.12 -5.29 7.26
N PRO A 131 -13.65 -5.10 8.48
CA PRO A 131 -15.04 -4.70 8.70
C PRO A 131 -15.35 -3.26 8.21
N ASP A 132 -14.32 -2.45 8.05
CA ASP A 132 -14.36 -1.07 7.59
C ASP A 132 -14.02 -0.92 6.10
N LEU A 133 -13.87 -2.03 5.36
CA LEU A 133 -13.67 -2.00 3.91
C LEU A 133 -14.97 -1.60 3.21
N GLU A 134 -14.92 -0.50 2.50
CA GLU A 134 -16.07 0.06 1.80
C GLU A 134 -16.31 -0.68 0.48
N ILE A 135 -17.51 -1.25 0.29
CA ILE A 135 -17.92 -1.94 -0.93
C ILE A 135 -19.20 -1.26 -1.43
N ILE A 136 -19.16 -0.74 -2.64
CA ILE A 136 -20.26 0.03 -3.23
C ILE A 136 -20.73 -0.68 -4.50
N ASP A 137 -22.01 -1.04 -4.54
CA ASP A 137 -22.62 -1.55 -5.78
C ASP A 137 -22.76 -0.40 -6.80
N PRO A 138 -22.03 -0.47 -7.94
CA PRO A 138 -22.07 0.58 -8.95
C PRO A 138 -23.47 0.79 -9.53
N ASN A 139 -24.32 -0.24 -9.55
CA ASN A 139 -25.69 -0.12 -10.05
C ASN A 139 -26.60 0.78 -9.19
N LEU A 140 -26.26 0.93 -7.91
CA LEU A 140 -27.04 1.77 -7.00
C LEU A 140 -26.66 3.25 -7.06
N ILE A 141 -25.45 3.57 -7.52
CA ILE A 141 -24.92 4.96 -7.43
C ILE A 141 -24.69 5.64 -8.77
N HIS A 142 -24.52 4.90 -9.88
CA HIS A 142 -24.14 5.47 -11.18
C HIS A 142 -25.05 6.61 -11.65
N HIS A 143 -26.35 6.53 -11.38
CA HIS A 143 -27.33 7.53 -11.78
C HIS A 143 -27.09 8.90 -11.15
N GLN A 144 -26.44 8.97 -9.98
CA GLN A 144 -26.13 10.21 -9.27
C GLN A 144 -25.08 11.05 -10.00
N TYR A 145 -24.30 10.43 -10.88
CA TYR A 145 -23.22 11.06 -11.62
C TYR A 145 -23.59 11.55 -13.03
N ILE A 146 -24.81 11.24 -13.51
CA ILE A 146 -25.24 11.56 -14.88
C ILE A 146 -25.17 13.07 -15.12
N SER A 147 -25.81 13.87 -14.28
CA SER A 147 -25.87 15.33 -14.43
C SER A 147 -24.46 15.95 -14.40
N ALA A 148 -23.64 15.55 -13.43
CA ALA A 148 -22.28 16.05 -13.29
C ALA A 148 -21.40 15.68 -14.52
N MET A 149 -21.60 14.49 -15.07
CA MET A 149 -20.88 14.04 -16.27
C MET A 149 -21.29 14.85 -17.50
N VAL A 150 -22.58 15.08 -17.71
CA VAL A 150 -23.10 15.90 -18.82
C VAL A 150 -22.59 17.34 -18.72
N GLU A 151 -22.61 17.92 -17.55
CA GLU A 151 -22.11 19.30 -17.32
C GLU A 151 -20.61 19.41 -17.65
N ARG A 152 -19.79 18.47 -17.17
CA ARG A 152 -18.34 18.48 -17.47
C ARG A 152 -18.03 18.33 -18.96
N ARG A 153 -18.86 17.62 -19.71
CA ARG A 153 -18.73 17.44 -21.16
C ARG A 153 -19.26 18.61 -21.98
N LYS A 154 -19.75 19.67 -21.31
CA LYS A 154 -20.17 20.94 -21.96
C LYS A 154 -21.17 20.71 -23.13
N GLY A 155 -22.14 19.85 -22.93
CA GLY A 155 -23.20 19.54 -23.91
C GLY A 155 -22.76 18.59 -25.06
N LYS A 156 -21.56 18.02 -25.01
CA LYS A 156 -21.13 17.00 -25.98
C LYS A 156 -21.67 15.60 -25.65
N LEU A 157 -22.28 15.44 -24.51
CA LEU A 157 -22.81 14.17 -24.01
C LEU A 157 -24.26 14.37 -23.58
N THR A 158 -25.15 13.50 -24.02
CA THR A 158 -26.55 13.46 -23.57
C THR A 158 -26.68 12.59 -22.32
N GLU A 159 -27.75 12.79 -21.53
CA GLU A 159 -28.00 11.97 -20.33
C GLU A 159 -28.01 10.45 -20.62
N PRO A 160 -28.72 9.94 -21.67
CA PRO A 160 -28.67 8.53 -21.98
C PRO A 160 -27.27 8.00 -22.33
N MET A 161 -26.46 8.82 -22.98
CA MET A 161 -25.08 8.47 -23.29
C MET A 161 -24.22 8.47 -22.04
N ALA A 162 -24.42 9.40 -21.12
CA ALA A 162 -23.74 9.45 -19.84
C ALA A 162 -24.09 8.23 -18.98
N GLU A 163 -25.37 7.88 -18.92
CA GLU A 163 -25.86 6.69 -18.21
C GLU A 163 -25.21 5.41 -18.77
N ALA A 164 -25.16 5.25 -20.08
CA ALA A 164 -24.53 4.10 -20.72
C ALA A 164 -23.01 4.03 -20.41
N GLN A 165 -22.30 5.17 -20.39
CA GLN A 165 -20.88 5.20 -20.06
C GLN A 165 -20.62 4.93 -18.57
N LEU A 166 -21.49 5.36 -17.68
CA LEU A 166 -21.37 5.15 -16.23
C LEU A 166 -21.60 3.70 -15.79
N GLN A 167 -22.05 2.83 -16.70
CA GLN A 167 -22.06 1.38 -16.48
C GLN A 167 -20.64 0.80 -16.42
N ASP A 168 -19.65 1.48 -17.02
CA ASP A 168 -18.24 1.14 -16.85
C ASP A 168 -17.74 1.66 -15.49
N THR A 169 -17.33 0.75 -14.62
CA THR A 169 -16.86 1.08 -13.26
C THR A 169 -15.62 1.96 -13.26
N VAL A 170 -14.79 1.94 -14.31
CA VAL A 170 -13.64 2.85 -14.43
C VAL A 170 -14.12 4.26 -14.70
N VAL A 171 -15.13 4.44 -15.54
CA VAL A 171 -15.75 5.74 -15.81
C VAL A 171 -16.41 6.26 -14.52
N LEU A 172 -17.17 5.42 -13.83
CA LEU A 172 -17.80 5.76 -12.56
C LEU A 172 -16.77 6.20 -11.51
N GLY A 173 -15.73 5.39 -11.28
CA GLY A 173 -14.65 5.74 -10.36
C GLY A 173 -13.89 7.02 -10.76
N THR A 174 -13.77 7.29 -12.06
CA THR A 174 -13.20 8.54 -12.57
C THR A 174 -14.10 9.74 -12.23
N MET A 175 -15.41 9.59 -12.29
CA MET A 175 -16.35 10.64 -11.87
C MET A 175 -16.27 10.89 -10.36
N MET A 176 -16.20 9.85 -9.53
CA MET A 176 -15.95 9.99 -8.08
C MET A 176 -14.68 10.78 -7.79
N LEU A 177 -13.60 10.49 -8.51
CA LEU A 177 -12.34 11.22 -8.41
C LEU A 177 -12.49 12.67 -8.87
N ALA A 178 -13.19 12.90 -9.98
CA ALA A 178 -13.39 14.22 -10.54
C ALA A 178 -14.25 15.14 -9.66
N LEU A 179 -15.13 14.57 -8.84
CA LEU A 179 -15.97 15.30 -7.87
C LEU A 179 -15.29 15.42 -6.49
N GLY A 180 -14.12 14.84 -6.30
CA GLY A 180 -13.37 14.92 -5.05
C GLY A 180 -13.88 14.00 -3.93
N GLU A 181 -14.70 13.03 -4.24
CA GLU A 181 -15.22 12.04 -3.28
C GLU A 181 -14.12 11.03 -2.88
N VAL A 182 -13.15 10.83 -3.75
CA VAL A 182 -11.96 10.01 -3.51
C VAL A 182 -10.71 10.77 -3.92
N ASP A 183 -9.57 10.40 -3.34
CA ASP A 183 -8.27 11.03 -3.60
C ASP A 183 -7.52 10.40 -4.78
N GLY A 184 -7.87 9.18 -5.14
CA GLY A 184 -7.21 8.47 -6.23
C GLY A 184 -8.02 7.28 -6.74
N LEU A 185 -7.66 6.84 -7.95
CA LEU A 185 -8.21 5.67 -8.62
C LEU A 185 -7.08 4.75 -9.05
N VAL A 186 -7.20 3.45 -8.78
CA VAL A 186 -6.25 2.43 -9.25
C VAL A 186 -7.02 1.36 -10.00
N SER A 187 -6.67 1.18 -11.28
CA SER A 187 -7.28 0.22 -12.20
C SER A 187 -6.22 -0.43 -13.08
N GLY A 188 -6.59 -1.46 -13.82
CA GLY A 188 -5.72 -2.17 -14.78
C GLY A 188 -5.49 -3.63 -14.45
N ALA A 189 -6.26 -4.19 -13.52
CA ALA A 189 -6.22 -5.62 -13.23
C ALA A 189 -6.88 -6.44 -14.36
N VAL A 190 -7.94 -5.91 -14.97
CA VAL A 190 -8.70 -6.53 -16.06
C VAL A 190 -8.75 -5.61 -17.29
N HIS A 191 -8.92 -4.30 -17.07
CA HIS A 191 -9.03 -3.32 -18.14
C HIS A 191 -7.69 -3.08 -18.83
N THR A 192 -7.76 -2.81 -20.15
CA THR A 192 -6.58 -2.39 -20.92
C THR A 192 -6.12 -0.99 -20.50
N THR A 193 -4.85 -0.67 -20.71
CA THR A 193 -4.32 0.67 -20.46
C THR A 193 -5.13 1.76 -21.16
N ALA A 194 -5.60 1.51 -22.39
CA ALA A 194 -6.43 2.44 -23.14
C ALA A 194 -7.75 2.72 -22.42
N ASN A 195 -8.43 1.70 -21.90
CA ASN A 195 -9.71 1.86 -21.20
C ASN A 195 -9.54 2.54 -19.84
N THR A 196 -8.38 2.37 -19.19
CA THR A 196 -8.08 3.03 -17.91
C THR A 196 -7.72 4.51 -18.07
N VAL A 197 -7.05 4.88 -19.16
CA VAL A 197 -6.55 6.26 -19.38
C VAL A 197 -7.55 7.14 -20.12
N ARG A 198 -8.31 6.58 -21.08
CA ARG A 198 -9.26 7.34 -21.90
C ARG A 198 -10.29 8.17 -21.11
N PRO A 199 -10.92 7.67 -20.03
CA PRO A 199 -11.87 8.47 -19.24
C PRO A 199 -11.29 9.75 -18.64
N ARG A 200 -9.95 9.82 -18.48
CA ARG A 200 -9.25 11.00 -17.92
C ARG A 200 -8.93 12.07 -18.98
N SER A 201 -8.78 11.66 -20.22
CA SER A 201 -8.32 12.55 -21.32
C SER A 201 -9.47 13.25 -22.05
N GLU A 202 -10.68 12.85 -21.82
CA GLU A 202 -11.88 13.42 -22.41
C GLU A 202 -12.73 14.15 -21.36
#